data_73e9714cbad52b50801f72dd43bce2ad
#
_entry.id   73e9714cbad52b50801f72dd43bce2ad
#
_cell.length_a   1.000
_cell.length_b   1.000
_cell.length_c   1.000
_cell.angle_alpha   90.00
_cell.angle_beta   90.00
_cell.angle_gamma   90.00
#
_symmetry.space_group_name_H-M   'P 1'
#
loop_
_entity.id
_entity.type
_entity.pdbx_description
1 polymer ?
#
loop_
_entity_poly.entity_id
_entity_poly.type
_entity_poly.pdbx_seq_one_letter_code
_entity_poly.pdbx_strand_id
1 'polypeptide(L)'
;VNLYEGKYPVFHVDLYRINEEDLYELGIWENLSTSIVLIEWAEKLPEIPKSDYLEIKLDYLDDPQKRKIILIGYGEWSELLKELERDEELNR
;
A
#
# COMPACT_ATOMS: atom_id res chain seq x y z
N VAL A 1 10.57 -6.95 -7.95
CA VAL A 1 9.15 -7.12 -8.30
C VAL A 1 8.77 -8.59 -8.14
N ASN A 2 7.70 -8.84 -7.41
CA ASN A 2 7.17 -10.18 -7.21
C ASN A 2 5.70 -10.21 -7.58
N LEU A 3 5.30 -11.28 -8.28
CA LEU A 3 3.89 -11.52 -8.60
C LEU A 3 3.45 -12.79 -7.88
N TYR A 4 2.44 -12.66 -7.04
CA TYR A 4 1.86 -13.79 -6.31
C TYR A 4 0.49 -14.11 -6.88
N GLU A 5 0.27 -15.36 -7.25
CA GLU A 5 -1.00 -15.80 -7.77
C GLU A 5 -1.84 -16.45 -6.69
N GLY A 6 -3.12 -16.17 -6.69
CA GLY A 6 -4.09 -16.71 -5.75
C GLY A 6 -5.46 -16.28 -6.20
N LYS A 7 -6.41 -16.18 -5.27
CA LYS A 7 -7.74 -15.68 -5.59
C LYS A 7 -7.68 -14.29 -6.18
N TYR A 8 -6.78 -13.44 -5.65
CA TYR A 8 -6.50 -12.11 -6.17
C TYR A 8 -4.99 -12.01 -6.41
N PRO A 9 -4.56 -11.74 -7.64
CA PRO A 9 -3.12 -11.56 -7.89
C PRO A 9 -2.58 -10.38 -7.09
N VAL A 10 -1.40 -10.53 -6.52
CA VAL A 10 -0.71 -9.47 -5.78
C VAL A 10 0.59 -9.14 -6.48
N PHE A 11 0.73 -7.89 -6.88
CA PHE A 11 1.93 -7.36 -7.51
C PHE A 11 2.68 -6.51 -6.46
N HIS A 12 3.83 -7.01 -6.01
CA HIS A 12 4.59 -6.38 -4.93
C HIS A 12 5.86 -5.75 -5.48
N VAL A 13 6.05 -4.47 -5.19
CA VAL A 13 7.18 -3.68 -5.67
C VAL A 13 7.84 -2.98 -4.49
N ASP A 14 9.18 -3.04 -4.45
CA ASP A 14 9.99 -2.28 -3.49
C ASP A 14 10.82 -1.26 -4.27
N LEU A 15 10.60 0.02 -4.04
CA LEU A 15 11.25 1.10 -4.76
C LEU A 15 12.50 1.65 -4.08
N TYR A 16 12.96 1.00 -3.02
CA TYR A 16 14.07 1.51 -2.21
C TYR A 16 15.32 1.83 -3.03
N ARG A 17 15.66 0.98 -3.99
CA ARG A 17 16.86 1.11 -4.82
C ARG A 17 16.60 1.30 -6.30
N ILE A 18 15.39 1.70 -6.66
CA ILE A 18 15.01 1.86 -8.05
C ILE A 18 15.40 3.25 -8.55
N ASN A 19 15.97 3.32 -9.75
CA ASN A 19 16.24 4.56 -10.44
C ASN A 19 14.96 5.08 -11.09
N GLU A 20 14.81 6.40 -11.21
CA GLU A 20 13.65 7.01 -11.83
C GLU A 20 13.41 6.49 -13.25
N GLU A 21 14.48 6.22 -13.98
CA GLU A 21 14.39 5.72 -15.35
C GLU A 21 13.72 4.37 -15.44
N ASP A 22 13.85 3.54 -14.41
CA ASP A 22 13.33 2.18 -14.38
C ASP A 22 11.91 2.09 -13.83
N LEU A 23 11.40 3.15 -13.21
CA LEU A 23 10.09 3.14 -12.55
C LEU A 23 8.95 2.73 -13.48
N TYR A 24 8.93 3.28 -14.69
CA TYR A 24 7.84 3.05 -15.63
C TYR A 24 7.90 1.65 -16.27
N GLU A 25 9.04 1.00 -16.19
CA GLU A 25 9.22 -0.35 -16.74
C GLU A 25 8.80 -1.46 -15.77
N LEU A 26 8.53 -1.10 -14.51
CA LEU A 26 8.17 -2.09 -13.49
C LEU A 26 6.79 -2.69 -13.66
N GLY A 27 5.89 -2.02 -14.37
CA GLY A 27 4.55 -2.54 -14.60
C GLY A 27 3.54 -2.14 -13.53
N ILE A 28 3.83 -1.12 -12.69
CA ILE A 28 2.94 -0.68 -11.63
C ILE A 28 1.58 -0.24 -12.18
N TRP A 29 1.61 0.67 -13.16
CA TRP A 29 0.37 1.24 -13.72
C TRP A 29 -0.43 0.20 -14.48
N GLU A 30 0.25 -0.70 -15.17
CA GLU A 30 -0.41 -1.74 -15.95
C GLU A 30 -1.11 -2.78 -15.08
N ASN A 31 -0.65 -2.99 -13.85
CA ASN A 31 -1.21 -3.99 -12.95
C ASN A 31 -2.30 -3.44 -12.03
N LEU A 32 -2.56 -2.13 -12.02
CA LEU A 32 -3.53 -1.53 -11.13
C LEU A 32 -4.97 -2.03 -11.34
N SER A 33 -5.32 -2.38 -12.56
CA SER A 33 -6.68 -2.83 -12.86
C SER A 33 -6.89 -4.33 -12.68
N THR A 34 -5.81 -5.11 -12.56
CA THR A 34 -5.90 -6.56 -12.53
C THR A 34 -5.36 -7.19 -11.26
N SER A 35 -4.64 -6.45 -10.45
CA SER A 35 -3.95 -6.99 -9.27
C SER A 35 -4.09 -6.06 -8.08
N ILE A 36 -3.88 -6.62 -6.90
CA ILE A 36 -3.60 -5.83 -5.71
C ILE A 36 -2.15 -5.40 -5.82
N VAL A 37 -1.90 -4.11 -5.82
CA VAL A 37 -0.54 -3.59 -5.95
C VAL A 37 -0.05 -3.11 -4.60
N LEU A 38 1.06 -3.70 -4.12
CA LEU A 38 1.72 -3.31 -2.87
C LEU A 38 3.01 -2.60 -3.23
N ILE A 39 3.17 -1.38 -2.77
CA ILE A 39 4.35 -0.57 -3.08
C ILE A 39 5.04 -0.16 -1.78
N GLU A 40 6.28 -0.60 -1.59
CA GLU A 40 7.14 -0.13 -0.52
C GLU A 40 7.96 1.06 -1.03
N TRP A 41 8.16 2.06 -0.18
CA TRP A 41 8.86 3.29 -0.52
C TRP A 41 8.11 4.05 -1.61
N ALA A 42 6.78 4.13 -1.48
CA ALA A 42 5.90 4.76 -2.48
C ALA A 42 6.17 6.25 -2.65
N GLU A 43 6.80 6.91 -1.67
CA GLU A 43 7.19 8.32 -1.79
C GLU A 43 8.21 8.57 -2.90
N LYS A 44 8.82 7.51 -3.44
CA LYS A 44 9.71 7.62 -4.59
C LYS A 44 8.99 7.70 -5.92
N LEU A 45 7.67 7.44 -5.93
CA LEU A 45 6.89 7.59 -7.15
C LEU A 45 6.82 9.06 -7.55
N PRO A 46 6.99 9.39 -8.85
CA PRO A 46 6.86 10.77 -9.32
C PRO A 46 5.45 11.30 -9.17
N GLU A 47 4.47 10.42 -9.22
CA GLU A 47 3.06 10.75 -8.98
C GLU A 47 2.37 9.53 -8.45
N ILE A 48 1.34 9.74 -7.62
CA ILE A 48 0.53 8.65 -7.11
C ILE A 48 -0.48 8.26 -8.18
N PRO A 49 -0.63 6.95 -8.48
CA PRO A 49 -1.63 6.49 -9.45
C PRO A 49 -3.02 6.96 -9.05
N LYS A 50 -3.82 7.39 -10.02
CA LYS A 50 -5.20 7.82 -9.78
C LYS A 50 -6.07 6.60 -9.56
N SER A 51 -6.18 6.19 -8.32
CA SER A 51 -6.89 4.99 -7.92
C SER A 51 -7.31 5.13 -6.47
N ASP A 52 -8.22 4.29 -6.03
CA ASP A 52 -8.49 4.14 -4.61
C ASP A 52 -7.28 3.45 -3.98
N TYR A 53 -6.74 4.01 -2.91
CA TYR A 53 -5.57 3.41 -2.29
C TYR A 53 -5.55 3.62 -0.78
N LEU A 54 -4.79 2.77 -0.13
CA LEU A 54 -4.54 2.80 1.30
C LEU A 54 -3.08 3.13 1.52
N GLU A 55 -2.82 4.21 2.25
CA GLU A 55 -1.47 4.55 2.68
C GLU A 55 -1.24 3.98 4.07
N ILE A 56 -0.14 3.26 4.24
CA ILE A 56 0.23 2.66 5.51
C ILE A 56 1.56 3.27 5.93
N LYS A 57 1.56 3.96 7.07
CA LYS A 57 2.78 4.52 7.65
C LYS A 57 3.18 3.71 8.88
N LEU A 58 4.45 3.33 8.91
CA LEU A 58 5.02 2.57 10.02
C LEU A 58 6.06 3.43 10.71
N ASP A 59 5.87 3.69 11.99
CA ASP A 59 6.82 4.46 12.79
C ASP A 59 7.38 3.64 13.93
N TYR A 60 8.63 3.91 14.28
CA TYR A 60 9.25 3.34 15.46
C TYR A 60 8.76 4.06 16.69
N LEU A 61 8.60 3.31 17.78
CA LEU A 61 8.28 3.86 19.10
C LEU A 61 9.49 3.69 20.01
N ASP A 62 9.43 4.30 21.19
CA ASP A 62 10.50 4.19 22.18
C ASP A 62 10.73 2.74 22.61
N ASP A 63 9.65 1.96 22.69
CA ASP A 63 9.74 0.52 22.94
C ASP A 63 10.17 -0.19 21.64
N PRO A 64 11.32 -0.87 21.61
CA PRO A 64 11.80 -1.52 20.39
C PRO A 64 10.93 -2.67 19.90
N GLN A 65 10.02 -3.17 20.74
CA GLN A 65 9.10 -4.25 20.37
C GLN A 65 7.79 -3.75 19.82
N LYS A 66 7.59 -2.43 19.79
CA LYS A 66 6.34 -1.83 19.34
C LYS A 66 6.56 -0.93 18.13
N ARG A 67 5.53 -0.85 17.30
CA ARG A 67 5.49 0.06 16.15
C ARG A 67 4.15 0.77 16.14
N LYS A 68 4.16 1.98 15.64
CA LYS A 68 2.93 2.74 15.40
C LYS A 68 2.56 2.56 13.93
N ILE A 69 1.30 2.22 13.69
CA ILE A 69 0.78 2.07 12.34
C ILE A 69 -0.30 3.12 12.13
N ILE A 70 -0.14 3.91 11.08
CA ILE A 70 -1.15 4.91 10.69
C ILE A 70 -1.70 4.49 9.33
N LEU A 71 -3.01 4.36 9.24
CA LEU A 71 -3.70 4.00 8.01
C LEU A 71 -4.48 5.22 7.51
N ILE A 72 -4.25 5.60 6.27
CA ILE A 72 -4.94 6.72 5.63
C ILE A 72 -5.61 6.19 4.37
N GLY A 73 -6.94 6.25 4.32
CA GLY A 73 -7.70 5.79 3.17
C GLY A 73 -8.02 6.92 2.22
N TYR A 74 -7.88 6.66 0.94
CA TYR A 74 -8.21 7.60 -0.14
C TYR A 74 -9.24 6.95 -1.06
N GLY A 75 -10.24 7.72 -1.50
CA GLY A 75 -11.32 7.20 -2.31
C GLY A 75 -12.19 6.24 -1.49
N GLU A 76 -12.49 5.09 -2.06
CA GLU A 76 -13.31 4.07 -1.38
C GLU A 76 -12.69 3.56 -0.08
N TRP A 77 -11.37 3.61 0.05
CA TRP A 77 -10.69 3.18 1.27
C TRP A 77 -11.04 4.04 2.47
N SER A 78 -11.44 5.29 2.24
CA SER A 78 -11.92 6.16 3.32
C SER A 78 -13.13 5.55 4.03
N GLU A 79 -14.08 5.02 3.28
CA GLU A 79 -15.27 4.38 3.84
C GLU A 79 -14.96 3.01 4.43
N LEU A 80 -14.11 2.24 3.77
CA LEU A 80 -13.71 0.92 4.25
C LEU A 80 -13.01 1.00 5.60
N LEU A 81 -12.18 2.02 5.81
CA LEU A 81 -11.52 2.21 7.11
C LEU A 81 -12.51 2.55 8.23
N LYS A 82 -13.56 3.28 7.92
CA LYS A 82 -14.59 3.58 8.92
C LYS A 82 -15.29 2.31 9.37
N GLU A 83 -15.56 1.40 8.44
CA GLU A 83 -16.15 0.11 8.77
C GLU A 83 -15.21 -0.74 9.63
N LEU A 84 -13.93 -0.71 9.33
CA LEU A 84 -12.91 -1.43 10.08
C LEU A 84 -12.82 -0.92 11.52
N GLU A 85 -12.90 0.39 11.72
CA GLU A 85 -12.92 0.98 13.05
C GLU A 85 -14.11 0.49 13.87
N ARG A 86 -15.28 0.37 13.27
CA ARG A 86 -16.47 -0.14 13.93
C ARG A 86 -16.30 -1.59 14.36
N ASP A 87 -15.74 -2.41 13.46
CA ASP A 87 -15.50 -3.83 13.76
C ASP A 87 -14.48 -3.99 14.88
N GLU A 88 -13.47 -3.15 14.93
CA GLU A 88 -12.47 -3.18 15.99
C GLU A 88 -13.09 -2.87 17.34
N GLU A 89 -14.03 -1.93 17.41
CA GLU A 89 -14.74 -1.61 18.65
C GLU A 89 -15.55 -2.78 19.15
N LEU A 90 -16.12 -3.57 18.26
CA LEU A 90 -16.89 -4.75 18.61
C LEU A 90 -16.03 -5.91 19.12
N ASN A 91 -14.77 -5.94 18.73
CA ASN A 91 -13.84 -7.02 19.03
C ASN A 91 -12.97 -6.77 20.27
N ARG A 92 -13.13 -5.65 20.91
CA ARG A 92 -12.35 -5.31 22.12
C ARG A 92 -12.87 -5.99 23.38
#